data_1d4046ad848a68b3ee7984eae5ded1cd
#
_entry.id   1d4046ad848a68b3ee7984eae5ded1cd
#
_cell.length_a   1.000
_cell.length_b   1.000
_cell.length_c   1.000
_cell.angle_alpha   90.00
_cell.angle_beta   90.00
_cell.angle_gamma   90.00
#
_symmetry.space_group_name_H-M   'P 1'
#
loop_
_entity.id
_entity.type
_entity.pdbx_description
1 polymer ?
#
loop_
_entity_poly.entity_id
_entity_poly.type
_entity_poly.pdbx_seq_one_letter_code
_entity_poly.pdbx_strand_id
1 'polypeptide(L)'
;MAVFGTALAGTVVAAPMAYVPNQKSGSISVIDTATDTVVKTLDAQNALGKRLQAIDASADGKTLYVVDAEHNKLVAIDPVADAVTKSVAIGPEAEGVRISPDGKTLAVCAEGQHKALLVDVATFKLEASIPTKGRNPEHCEFSLDGKLLLTSNEGSNDIDVIDLAKRASTGVIATSGHPRGAAFIPGTSKVYIAQEAASVVDVIDIAARKKIASIPAALRTAGITVSHDGKRIYAANGGAGSVSVIDVASNKVIAEIAVGKRPWNMALTPDGKKLYVANGRSNSVSVIDTQTLKTTTEIAVGELPWGVAIP
;
A
#
# COMPACT_ATOMS: atom_id res chain seq x y z
N MET A 1 31.02 -43.53 28.07
CA MET A 1 29.73 -42.83 27.92
C MET A 1 29.91 -41.74 26.88
N ALA A 2 29.35 -41.93 25.69
CA ALA A 2 29.39 -40.92 24.62
C ALA A 2 28.12 -40.11 24.70
N VAL A 3 28.23 -38.80 24.91
CA VAL A 3 27.09 -37.85 24.91
C VAL A 3 26.84 -37.42 23.47
N PHE A 4 25.78 -37.93 22.87
CA PHE A 4 25.27 -37.45 21.59
C PHE A 4 24.52 -36.12 21.82
N GLY A 5 25.15 -35.03 21.43
CA GLY A 5 24.49 -33.74 21.35
C GLY A 5 23.56 -33.71 20.13
N THR A 6 22.24 -33.69 20.32
CA THR A 6 21.28 -33.43 19.28
C THR A 6 21.32 -31.93 18.94
N ALA A 7 21.86 -31.60 17.77
CA ALA A 7 21.73 -30.27 17.18
C ALA A 7 20.26 -30.08 16.76
N LEU A 8 19.57 -29.18 17.43
CA LEU A 8 18.27 -28.65 16.97
C LEU A 8 18.52 -27.86 15.68
N ALA A 9 18.17 -28.45 14.55
CA ALA A 9 18.07 -27.72 13.28
C ALA A 9 16.89 -26.75 13.42
N GLY A 10 17.19 -25.49 13.71
CA GLY A 10 16.20 -24.42 13.62
C GLY A 10 15.68 -24.36 12.18
N THR A 11 14.38 -24.41 12.00
CA THR A 11 13.75 -24.12 10.71
C THR A 11 14.11 -22.68 10.33
N VAL A 12 14.97 -22.52 9.33
CA VAL A 12 15.20 -21.22 8.71
C VAL A 12 13.89 -20.87 7.99
N VAL A 13 13.11 -19.98 8.58
CA VAL A 13 11.97 -19.36 7.87
C VAL A 13 12.57 -18.53 6.74
N ALA A 14 12.20 -18.83 5.50
CA ALA A 14 12.63 -18.03 4.36
C ALA A 14 12.23 -16.56 4.58
N ALA A 15 13.12 -15.64 4.24
CA ALA A 15 12.81 -14.22 4.34
C ALA A 15 11.61 -13.88 3.42
N PRO A 16 10.74 -12.96 3.83
CA PRO A 16 9.62 -12.55 3.00
C PRO A 16 10.14 -11.92 1.70
N MET A 17 9.36 -12.07 0.63
CA MET A 17 9.64 -11.39 -0.64
C MET A 17 8.92 -10.06 -0.70
N ALA A 18 9.56 -9.04 -1.25
CA ALA A 18 8.91 -7.79 -1.60
C ALA A 18 8.57 -7.78 -3.11
N TYR A 19 7.34 -7.43 -3.43
CA TYR A 19 6.82 -7.42 -4.79
C TYR A 19 6.55 -5.98 -5.23
N VAL A 20 7.13 -5.58 -6.36
CA VAL A 20 7.13 -4.20 -6.85
C VAL A 20 6.57 -4.14 -8.26
N PRO A 21 5.33 -3.64 -8.46
CA PRO A 21 4.77 -3.47 -9.78
C PRO A 21 5.48 -2.33 -10.50
N ASN A 22 6.00 -2.62 -11.68
CA ASN A 22 6.68 -1.67 -12.56
C ASN A 22 5.70 -1.22 -13.64
N GLN A 23 5.07 -0.08 -13.43
CA GLN A 23 3.94 0.41 -14.21
C GLN A 23 4.23 0.42 -15.72
N LYS A 24 5.38 0.96 -16.12
CA LYS A 24 5.72 1.13 -17.55
C LYS A 24 6.35 -0.11 -18.18
N SER A 25 6.99 -0.96 -17.37
CA SER A 25 7.56 -2.23 -17.86
C SER A 25 6.52 -3.33 -18.03
N GLY A 26 5.36 -3.24 -17.36
CA GLY A 26 4.37 -4.32 -17.35
C GLY A 26 4.90 -5.57 -16.64
N SER A 27 5.64 -5.39 -15.56
CA SER A 27 6.29 -6.48 -14.82
C SER A 27 6.28 -6.23 -13.32
N ILE A 28 6.60 -7.25 -12.53
CA ILE A 28 6.73 -7.16 -11.07
C ILE A 28 8.12 -7.62 -10.69
N SER A 29 8.92 -6.74 -10.08
CA SER A 29 10.21 -7.13 -9.51
C SER A 29 9.99 -7.84 -8.18
N VAL A 30 10.66 -8.98 -7.97
CA VAL A 30 10.65 -9.75 -6.73
C VAL A 30 11.98 -9.54 -6.04
N ILE A 31 11.95 -8.97 -4.84
CA ILE A 31 13.13 -8.66 -4.04
C ILE A 31 13.17 -9.61 -2.84
N ASP A 32 14.28 -10.29 -2.64
CA ASP A 32 14.57 -11.03 -1.41
C ASP A 32 14.95 -10.03 -0.31
N THR A 33 14.15 -9.97 0.76
CA THR A 33 14.37 -9.00 1.85
C THR A 33 15.51 -9.37 2.78
N ALA A 34 16.09 -10.58 2.68
CA ALA A 34 17.31 -10.95 3.41
C ALA A 34 18.54 -10.34 2.78
N THR A 35 18.58 -10.31 1.44
CA THR A 35 19.76 -9.88 0.67
C THR A 35 19.61 -8.50 0.05
N ASP A 36 18.38 -7.94 0.05
CA ASP A 36 18.03 -6.67 -0.61
C ASP A 36 18.39 -6.67 -2.12
N THR A 37 18.11 -7.79 -2.80
CA THR A 37 18.40 -7.96 -4.23
C THR A 37 17.18 -8.45 -5.00
N VAL A 38 17.05 -8.02 -6.26
CA VAL A 38 16.05 -8.58 -7.18
C VAL A 38 16.45 -10.00 -7.54
N VAL A 39 15.60 -10.98 -7.20
CA VAL A 39 15.85 -12.41 -7.47
C VAL A 39 15.04 -12.93 -8.65
N LYS A 40 13.96 -12.25 -9.03
CA LYS A 40 13.09 -12.61 -10.15
C LYS A 40 12.35 -11.38 -10.67
N THR A 41 11.99 -11.41 -11.94
CA THR A 41 11.00 -10.49 -12.52
C THR A 41 9.84 -11.32 -13.06
N LEU A 42 8.60 -10.97 -12.67
CA LEU A 42 7.38 -11.61 -13.14
C LEU A 42 6.77 -10.76 -14.23
N ASP A 43 6.32 -11.38 -15.31
CA ASP A 43 5.49 -10.75 -16.35
C ASP A 43 4.21 -11.55 -16.61
N ALA A 44 3.99 -12.59 -15.79
CA ALA A 44 2.89 -13.52 -15.92
C ALA A 44 2.77 -14.06 -17.36
N GLN A 45 3.89 -14.45 -17.96
CA GLN A 45 4.00 -14.98 -19.32
C GLN A 45 3.50 -13.97 -20.37
N ASN A 46 3.84 -12.70 -20.20
CA ASN A 46 3.41 -11.56 -21.02
C ASN A 46 1.89 -11.28 -20.95
N ALA A 47 1.21 -11.72 -19.89
CA ALA A 47 -0.21 -11.48 -19.71
C ALA A 47 -0.53 -10.13 -19.03
N LEU A 48 0.48 -9.42 -18.49
CA LEU A 48 0.30 -8.13 -17.82
C LEU A 48 0.40 -6.96 -18.78
N GLY A 49 -0.46 -5.96 -18.57
CA GLY A 49 -0.40 -4.69 -19.27
C GLY A 49 0.71 -3.77 -18.76
N LYS A 50 0.96 -2.68 -19.48
CA LYS A 50 1.99 -1.67 -19.14
C LYS A 50 1.48 -0.54 -18.25
N ARG A 51 0.36 -0.72 -17.57
CA ARG A 51 -0.18 0.22 -16.57
C ARG A 51 -0.55 -0.52 -15.30
N LEU A 52 0.46 -1.19 -14.72
CA LEU A 52 0.29 -1.82 -13.41
C LEU A 52 0.26 -0.74 -12.34
N GLN A 53 -0.82 -0.71 -11.58
CA GLN A 53 -1.02 0.23 -10.47
C GLN A 53 -0.75 -0.47 -9.11
N ALA A 54 -1.65 -0.32 -8.15
CA ALA A 54 -1.48 -0.90 -6.83
C ALA A 54 -1.34 -2.42 -6.86
N ILE A 55 -0.60 -2.92 -5.88
CA ILE A 55 -0.40 -4.33 -5.58
C ILE A 55 -0.68 -4.57 -4.11
N ASP A 56 -1.29 -5.71 -3.81
CA ASP A 56 -1.37 -6.27 -2.47
C ASP A 56 -1.16 -7.79 -2.54
N ALA A 57 -0.99 -8.46 -1.41
CA ALA A 57 -0.66 -9.89 -1.37
C ALA A 57 -1.51 -10.63 -0.34
N SER A 58 -1.78 -11.92 -0.59
CA SER A 58 -2.30 -12.80 0.45
C SER A 58 -1.28 -12.94 1.60
N ALA A 59 -1.76 -13.09 2.83
CA ALA A 59 -0.90 -13.17 4.02
C ALA A 59 0.13 -14.31 3.99
N ASP A 60 -0.12 -15.36 3.20
CA ASP A 60 0.81 -16.48 2.98
C ASP A 60 1.77 -16.26 1.79
N GLY A 61 1.68 -15.11 1.12
CA GLY A 61 2.52 -14.73 -0.02
C GLY A 61 2.29 -15.54 -1.30
N LYS A 62 1.26 -16.39 -1.34
CA LYS A 62 1.02 -17.28 -2.50
C LYS A 62 0.24 -16.62 -3.62
N THR A 63 -0.39 -15.50 -3.36
CA THR A 63 -1.18 -14.78 -4.38
C THR A 63 -0.90 -13.29 -4.29
N LEU A 64 -0.59 -12.70 -5.43
CA LEU A 64 -0.49 -11.25 -5.59
C LEU A 64 -1.77 -10.74 -6.26
N TYR A 65 -2.29 -9.62 -5.78
CA TYR A 65 -3.45 -8.94 -6.35
C TYR A 65 -2.99 -7.63 -6.95
N VAL A 66 -3.16 -7.47 -8.26
CA VAL A 66 -2.62 -6.32 -9.01
C VAL A 66 -3.70 -5.67 -9.85
N VAL A 67 -3.75 -4.35 -9.79
CA VAL A 67 -4.57 -3.57 -10.72
C VAL A 67 -3.82 -3.44 -12.04
N ASP A 68 -4.34 -4.09 -13.07
CA ASP A 68 -3.90 -3.94 -14.46
C ASP A 68 -4.81 -2.93 -15.15
N ALA A 69 -4.44 -1.66 -15.04
CA ALA A 69 -5.26 -0.56 -15.53
C ALA A 69 -5.24 -0.44 -17.08
N GLU A 70 -4.28 -1.05 -17.77
CA GLU A 70 -4.31 -1.14 -19.24
C GLU A 70 -5.44 -2.05 -19.73
N HIS A 71 -5.62 -3.17 -19.06
CA HIS A 71 -6.68 -4.13 -19.42
C HIS A 71 -7.98 -3.93 -18.62
N ASN A 72 -8.04 -2.93 -17.73
CA ASN A 72 -9.19 -2.66 -16.86
C ASN A 72 -9.58 -3.87 -15.98
N LYS A 73 -8.59 -4.55 -15.43
CA LYS A 73 -8.75 -5.78 -14.66
C LYS A 73 -8.03 -5.71 -13.32
N LEU A 74 -8.62 -6.35 -12.33
CA LEU A 74 -7.90 -6.87 -11.18
C LEU A 74 -7.46 -8.29 -11.54
N VAL A 75 -6.18 -8.61 -11.32
CA VAL A 75 -5.61 -9.94 -11.58
C VAL A 75 -5.06 -10.55 -10.30
N ALA A 76 -5.21 -11.86 -10.16
CA ALA A 76 -4.54 -12.67 -9.16
C ALA A 76 -3.40 -13.43 -9.84
N ILE A 77 -2.19 -13.32 -9.28
CA ILE A 77 -0.96 -13.90 -9.84
C ILE A 77 -0.37 -14.89 -8.84
N ASP A 78 -0.01 -16.07 -9.31
CA ASP A 78 0.85 -16.99 -8.59
C ASP A 78 2.32 -16.58 -8.84
N PRO A 79 3.06 -16.08 -7.83
CA PRO A 79 4.43 -15.61 -8.02
C PRO A 79 5.45 -16.74 -8.26
N VAL A 80 5.12 -17.97 -7.90
CA VAL A 80 5.97 -19.15 -8.13
C VAL A 80 5.84 -19.61 -9.57
N ALA A 81 4.59 -19.81 -10.03
CA ALA A 81 4.27 -20.23 -11.40
C ALA A 81 4.48 -19.12 -12.43
N ASP A 82 4.58 -17.86 -12.00
CA ASP A 82 4.62 -16.67 -12.85
C ASP A 82 3.43 -16.64 -13.82
N ALA A 83 2.23 -16.73 -13.29
CA ALA A 83 1.02 -16.84 -14.09
C ALA A 83 -0.17 -16.12 -13.46
N VAL A 84 -1.01 -15.50 -14.30
CA VAL A 84 -2.34 -15.04 -13.89
C VAL A 84 -3.23 -16.25 -13.66
N THR A 85 -3.73 -16.40 -12.44
CA THR A 85 -4.60 -17.51 -12.04
C THR A 85 -6.08 -17.14 -12.12
N LYS A 86 -6.40 -15.88 -11.86
CA LYS A 86 -7.76 -15.34 -11.91
C LYS A 86 -7.75 -13.90 -12.39
N SER A 87 -8.84 -13.46 -12.98
CA SER A 87 -9.05 -12.05 -13.33
C SER A 87 -10.52 -11.66 -13.23
N VAL A 88 -10.78 -10.39 -12.91
CA VAL A 88 -12.12 -9.80 -12.92
C VAL A 88 -12.05 -8.40 -13.52
N ALA A 89 -13.07 -8.05 -14.31
CA ALA A 89 -13.18 -6.69 -14.86
C ALA A 89 -13.55 -5.70 -13.75
N ILE A 90 -12.81 -4.60 -13.68
CA ILE A 90 -13.01 -3.54 -12.68
C ILE A 90 -13.33 -2.18 -13.33
N GLY A 91 -13.37 -2.14 -14.66
CA GLY A 91 -13.61 -0.93 -15.43
C GLY A 91 -12.40 -0.01 -15.52
N PRO A 92 -12.53 1.12 -16.24
CA PRO A 92 -11.41 2.02 -16.51
C PRO A 92 -11.00 2.82 -15.26
N GLU A 93 -9.74 3.28 -15.28
CA GLU A 93 -9.17 4.18 -14.29
C GLU A 93 -9.30 3.67 -12.85
N ALA A 94 -9.08 2.37 -12.64
CA ALA A 94 -8.92 1.81 -11.30
C ALA A 94 -7.44 1.91 -10.89
N GLU A 95 -7.18 2.30 -9.64
CA GLU A 95 -5.81 2.47 -9.13
C GLU A 95 -5.52 1.67 -7.87
N GLY A 96 -6.21 1.95 -6.77
CA GLY A 96 -5.95 1.32 -5.48
C GLY A 96 -6.51 -0.09 -5.38
N VAL A 97 -5.77 -1.00 -4.76
CA VAL A 97 -6.28 -2.30 -4.28
C VAL A 97 -5.79 -2.55 -2.86
N ARG A 98 -6.67 -3.08 -2.02
CA ARG A 98 -6.35 -3.57 -0.67
C ARG A 98 -7.10 -4.86 -0.38
N ILE A 99 -6.42 -5.78 0.31
CA ILE A 99 -7.06 -6.95 0.88
C ILE A 99 -7.59 -6.63 2.28
N SER A 100 -8.79 -7.14 2.60
CA SER A 100 -9.38 -6.99 3.95
C SER A 100 -8.54 -7.71 5.02
N PRO A 101 -8.60 -7.27 6.28
CA PRO A 101 -7.84 -7.89 7.37
C PRO A 101 -8.12 -9.38 7.57
N ASP A 102 -9.31 -9.87 7.20
CA ASP A 102 -9.68 -11.29 7.25
C ASP A 102 -9.29 -12.07 5.98
N GLY A 103 -8.70 -11.40 4.99
CA GLY A 103 -8.23 -11.99 3.74
C GLY A 103 -9.31 -12.43 2.76
N LYS A 104 -10.58 -12.04 2.96
CA LYS A 104 -11.71 -12.55 2.16
C LYS A 104 -12.19 -11.62 1.06
N THR A 105 -11.93 -10.33 1.20
CA THR A 105 -12.43 -9.30 0.29
C THR A 105 -11.28 -8.43 -0.22
N LEU A 106 -11.27 -8.13 -1.51
CA LEU A 106 -10.43 -7.10 -2.10
C LEU A 106 -11.28 -5.85 -2.33
N ALA A 107 -10.81 -4.71 -1.87
CA ALA A 107 -11.38 -3.42 -2.24
C ALA A 107 -10.54 -2.82 -3.37
N VAL A 108 -11.22 -2.34 -4.42
CA VAL A 108 -10.60 -1.63 -5.53
C VAL A 108 -11.22 -0.24 -5.62
N CYS A 109 -10.40 0.80 -5.63
CA CYS A 109 -10.84 2.15 -5.91
C CYS A 109 -10.87 2.39 -7.42
N ALA A 110 -12.09 2.56 -7.96
CA ALA A 110 -12.35 2.80 -9.37
C ALA A 110 -12.55 4.32 -9.59
N GLU A 111 -11.43 5.02 -9.75
CA GLU A 111 -11.33 6.47 -9.77
C GLU A 111 -12.27 7.12 -10.77
N GLY A 112 -12.17 6.75 -12.04
CA GLY A 112 -12.99 7.33 -13.11
C GLY A 112 -14.47 6.96 -13.04
N GLN A 113 -14.84 6.00 -12.17
CA GLN A 113 -16.23 5.58 -11.98
C GLN A 113 -16.84 6.12 -10.69
N HIS A 114 -16.05 6.79 -9.83
CA HIS A 114 -16.45 7.27 -8.50
C HIS A 114 -17.05 6.16 -7.64
N LYS A 115 -16.34 5.02 -7.53
CA LYS A 115 -16.83 3.83 -6.83
C LYS A 115 -15.71 3.13 -6.07
N ALA A 116 -16.08 2.46 -5.00
CA ALA A 116 -15.33 1.36 -4.42
C ALA A 116 -15.95 0.03 -4.87
N LEU A 117 -15.13 -0.86 -5.41
CA LEU A 117 -15.54 -2.19 -5.84
C LEU A 117 -15.08 -3.20 -4.79
N LEU A 118 -15.94 -4.15 -4.43
CA LEU A 118 -15.60 -5.26 -3.54
C LEU A 118 -15.58 -6.56 -4.35
N VAL A 119 -14.46 -7.27 -4.27
CA VAL A 119 -14.25 -8.54 -4.97
C VAL A 119 -14.00 -9.64 -3.93
N ASP A 120 -14.75 -10.73 -4.01
CA ASP A 120 -14.54 -11.91 -3.17
C ASP A 120 -13.26 -12.64 -3.58
N VAL A 121 -12.36 -12.88 -2.63
CA VAL A 121 -11.03 -13.48 -2.87
C VAL A 121 -11.15 -14.93 -3.35
N ALA A 122 -12.08 -15.70 -2.80
CA ALA A 122 -12.21 -17.13 -3.11
C ALA A 122 -12.73 -17.36 -4.54
N THR A 123 -13.81 -16.67 -4.90
CA THR A 123 -14.46 -16.81 -6.23
C THR A 123 -13.90 -15.86 -7.27
N PHE A 124 -13.22 -14.81 -6.85
CA PHE A 124 -12.70 -13.70 -7.65
C PHE A 124 -13.79 -13.02 -8.50
N LYS A 125 -14.97 -12.84 -7.89
CA LYS A 125 -16.12 -12.17 -8.52
C LYS A 125 -16.40 -10.85 -7.82
N LEU A 126 -16.91 -9.89 -8.60
CA LEU A 126 -17.42 -8.63 -8.07
C LEU A 126 -18.66 -8.90 -7.21
N GLU A 127 -18.58 -8.56 -5.92
CA GLU A 127 -19.68 -8.70 -4.98
C GLU A 127 -20.50 -7.42 -4.79
N ALA A 128 -19.83 -6.27 -4.87
CA ALA A 128 -20.48 -4.99 -4.70
C ALA A 128 -19.77 -3.90 -5.49
N SER A 129 -20.54 -2.91 -5.92
CA SER A 129 -20.09 -1.68 -6.53
C SER A 129 -20.75 -0.53 -5.75
N ILE A 130 -19.96 0.13 -4.91
CA ILE A 130 -20.45 1.12 -3.94
C ILE A 130 -20.11 2.51 -4.46
N PRO A 131 -21.10 3.35 -4.81
CA PRO A 131 -20.84 4.73 -5.19
C PRO A 131 -20.22 5.51 -4.03
N THR A 132 -19.15 6.26 -4.32
CA THR A 132 -18.60 7.23 -3.37
C THR A 132 -19.42 8.53 -3.43
N LYS A 133 -19.45 9.28 -2.34
CA LYS A 133 -20.02 10.63 -2.30
C LYS A 133 -19.02 11.67 -2.79
N GLY A 134 -17.73 11.39 -2.54
CA GLY A 134 -16.65 12.18 -3.12
C GLY A 134 -16.30 11.74 -4.54
N ARG A 135 -15.41 12.49 -5.18
CA ARG A 135 -14.99 12.29 -6.57
C ARG A 135 -13.56 11.78 -6.65
N ASN A 136 -13.29 10.92 -7.63
CA ASN A 136 -11.99 10.33 -7.92
C ASN A 136 -11.41 9.60 -6.70
N PRO A 137 -12.04 8.49 -6.25
CA PRO A 137 -11.46 7.65 -5.21
C PRO A 137 -10.25 6.91 -5.77
N GLU A 138 -9.05 7.29 -5.34
CA GLU A 138 -7.80 6.73 -5.84
C GLU A 138 -7.26 5.63 -4.93
N HIS A 139 -7.25 5.85 -3.61
CA HIS A 139 -6.78 4.89 -2.63
C HIS A 139 -7.91 4.35 -1.76
N CYS A 140 -7.85 3.06 -1.45
CA CYS A 140 -8.72 2.39 -0.49
C CYS A 140 -7.92 1.94 0.73
N GLU A 141 -8.53 1.99 1.92
CA GLU A 141 -7.94 1.44 3.13
C GLU A 141 -9.02 0.86 4.05
N PHE A 142 -8.86 -0.41 4.45
CA PHE A 142 -9.76 -1.04 5.41
C PHE A 142 -9.44 -0.57 6.83
N SER A 143 -10.48 -0.40 7.67
CA SER A 143 -10.26 -0.34 9.11
C SER A 143 -9.71 -1.67 9.62
N LEU A 144 -8.92 -1.63 10.69
CA LEU A 144 -8.26 -2.82 11.23
C LEU A 144 -9.23 -3.91 11.70
N ASP A 145 -10.46 -3.53 12.05
CA ASP A 145 -11.54 -4.47 12.41
C ASP A 145 -12.37 -4.95 11.20
N GLY A 146 -12.02 -4.51 9.99
CA GLY A 146 -12.66 -4.88 8.74
C GLY A 146 -14.11 -4.38 8.57
N LYS A 147 -14.59 -3.43 9.40
CA LYS A 147 -15.97 -2.95 9.32
C LYS A 147 -16.15 -1.75 8.40
N LEU A 148 -15.10 -0.97 8.23
CA LEU A 148 -15.13 0.23 7.40
C LEU A 148 -14.12 0.10 6.26
N LEU A 149 -14.44 0.77 5.15
CA LEU A 149 -13.51 1.06 4.08
C LEU A 149 -13.46 2.59 3.91
N LEU A 150 -12.26 3.15 3.88
CA LEU A 150 -12.04 4.53 3.51
C LEU A 150 -11.67 4.60 2.04
N THR A 151 -12.16 5.60 1.33
CA THR A 151 -11.61 5.97 0.02
C THR A 151 -11.09 7.40 0.06
N SER A 152 -9.90 7.62 -0.45
CA SER A 152 -9.31 8.96 -0.60
C SER A 152 -9.78 9.55 -1.92
N ASN A 153 -10.66 10.56 -1.85
CA ASN A 153 -11.28 11.17 -3.02
C ASN A 153 -10.49 12.41 -3.44
N GLU A 154 -9.57 12.20 -4.35
CA GLU A 154 -8.63 13.20 -4.82
C GLU A 154 -9.34 14.42 -5.42
N GLY A 155 -10.38 14.20 -6.24
CA GLY A 155 -11.09 15.25 -6.97
C GLY A 155 -12.04 16.09 -6.13
N SER A 156 -12.35 15.71 -4.87
CA SER A 156 -13.22 16.48 -3.95
C SER A 156 -12.53 16.89 -2.65
N ASN A 157 -11.29 16.46 -2.41
CA ASN A 157 -10.51 16.76 -1.21
C ASN A 157 -11.20 16.28 0.07
N ASP A 158 -11.72 15.06 0.05
CA ASP A 158 -12.36 14.42 1.18
C ASP A 158 -12.08 12.92 1.20
N ILE A 159 -12.50 12.25 2.25
CA ILE A 159 -12.54 10.79 2.33
C ILE A 159 -13.97 10.33 2.51
N ASP A 160 -14.40 9.31 1.79
CA ASP A 160 -15.61 8.57 2.13
C ASP A 160 -15.34 7.60 3.28
N VAL A 161 -16.35 7.45 4.13
CA VAL A 161 -16.40 6.39 5.13
C VAL A 161 -17.51 5.42 4.73
N ILE A 162 -17.13 4.28 4.20
CA ILE A 162 -18.02 3.23 3.73
C ILE A 162 -18.22 2.21 4.85
N ASP A 163 -19.49 1.97 5.22
CA ASP A 163 -19.90 0.88 6.11
C ASP A 163 -20.03 -0.40 5.27
N LEU A 164 -19.17 -1.37 5.53
CA LEU A 164 -19.11 -2.60 4.72
C LEU A 164 -20.32 -3.51 4.94
N ALA A 165 -20.92 -3.52 6.13
CA ALA A 165 -22.13 -4.30 6.39
C ALA A 165 -23.34 -3.72 5.64
N LYS A 166 -23.40 -2.39 5.49
CA LYS A 166 -24.43 -1.69 4.73
C LYS A 166 -24.11 -1.61 3.24
N ARG A 167 -22.87 -1.85 2.85
CA ARG A 167 -22.35 -1.64 1.49
C ARG A 167 -22.68 -0.24 0.97
N ALA A 168 -22.46 0.77 1.80
CA ALA A 168 -22.84 2.16 1.49
C ALA A 168 -21.90 3.17 2.15
N SER A 169 -21.65 4.30 1.45
CA SER A 169 -21.00 5.45 2.06
C SER A 169 -21.93 6.07 3.12
N THR A 170 -21.42 6.21 4.32
CA THR A 170 -22.11 6.87 5.45
C THR A 170 -21.87 8.36 5.49
N GLY A 171 -20.97 8.88 4.66
CA GLY A 171 -20.65 10.31 4.50
C GLY A 171 -19.17 10.54 4.26
N VAL A 172 -18.84 11.78 4.00
CA VAL A 172 -17.46 12.23 3.75
C VAL A 172 -16.91 13.03 4.93
N ILE A 173 -15.58 13.08 5.03
CA ILE A 173 -14.83 13.94 5.95
C ILE A 173 -13.87 14.77 5.11
N ALA A 174 -13.96 16.09 5.21
CA ALA A 174 -13.09 17.00 4.46
C ALA A 174 -11.62 16.87 4.91
N THR A 175 -10.71 16.97 3.97
CA THR A 175 -9.25 16.91 4.16
C THR A 175 -8.57 18.21 3.74
N SER A 176 -7.24 18.28 3.91
CA SER A 176 -6.47 19.49 3.58
C SER A 176 -6.23 19.68 2.08
N GLY A 177 -6.34 18.62 1.27
CA GLY A 177 -6.27 18.71 -0.19
C GLY A 177 -5.49 17.58 -0.85
N HIS A 178 -6.11 16.93 -1.82
CA HIS A 178 -5.60 15.83 -2.61
C HIS A 178 -5.19 14.62 -1.73
N PRO A 179 -6.16 14.00 -1.01
CA PRO A 179 -5.89 12.88 -0.14
C PRO A 179 -5.40 11.66 -0.93
N ARG A 180 -4.37 11.00 -0.40
CA ARG A 180 -3.73 9.83 -1.00
C ARG A 180 -3.78 8.63 -0.01
N GLY A 181 -2.64 8.04 0.28
CA GLY A 181 -2.56 6.92 1.21
C GLY A 181 -3.11 7.22 2.60
N ALA A 182 -3.68 6.21 3.24
CA ALA A 182 -4.22 6.26 4.59
C ALA A 182 -3.64 5.12 5.44
N ALA A 183 -3.47 5.36 6.75
CA ALA A 183 -3.01 4.34 7.70
C ALA A 183 -3.74 4.49 9.03
N PHE A 184 -4.44 3.43 9.45
CA PHE A 184 -5.10 3.36 10.76
C PHE A 184 -4.09 3.08 11.87
N ILE A 185 -4.25 3.74 13.01
CA ILE A 185 -3.42 3.50 14.20
C ILE A 185 -4.05 2.39 15.05
N PRO A 186 -3.32 1.28 15.30
CA PRO A 186 -3.82 0.19 16.11
C PRO A 186 -4.36 0.64 17.48
N GLY A 187 -5.50 0.08 17.90
CA GLY A 187 -6.11 0.36 19.20
C GLY A 187 -6.75 1.75 19.34
N THR A 188 -6.89 2.51 18.25
CA THR A 188 -7.48 3.86 18.28
C THR A 188 -8.52 4.04 17.15
N SER A 189 -9.28 5.15 17.19
CA SER A 189 -10.13 5.61 16.08
C SER A 189 -9.41 6.52 15.09
N LYS A 190 -8.09 6.68 15.21
CA LYS A 190 -7.33 7.62 14.39
C LYS A 190 -6.85 6.98 13.10
N VAL A 191 -6.91 7.75 12.04
CA VAL A 191 -6.28 7.47 10.74
C VAL A 191 -5.42 8.66 10.32
N TYR A 192 -4.24 8.39 9.80
CA TYR A 192 -3.34 9.36 9.22
C TYR A 192 -3.47 9.29 7.70
N ILE A 193 -3.62 10.43 7.04
CA ILE A 193 -3.86 10.50 5.59
C ILE A 193 -2.91 11.50 4.96
N ALA A 194 -2.16 11.04 3.99
CA ALA A 194 -1.26 11.90 3.21
C ALA A 194 -2.07 12.87 2.33
N GLN A 195 -1.67 14.13 2.28
CA GLN A 195 -2.32 15.19 1.52
C GLN A 195 -1.32 15.75 0.50
N GLU A 196 -1.40 15.29 -0.75
CA GLU A 196 -0.37 15.57 -1.75
C GLU A 196 -0.26 17.06 -2.09
N ALA A 197 -1.37 17.72 -2.36
CA ALA A 197 -1.39 19.11 -2.73
C ALA A 197 -1.02 20.04 -1.56
N ALA A 198 -1.44 19.69 -0.35
CA ALA A 198 -1.17 20.49 0.85
C ALA A 198 0.21 20.20 1.46
N SER A 199 0.87 19.08 1.09
CA SER A 199 2.15 18.66 1.68
C SER A 199 2.08 18.52 3.20
N VAL A 200 1.00 17.91 3.70
CA VAL A 200 0.78 17.62 5.11
C VAL A 200 0.29 16.18 5.28
N VAL A 201 0.30 15.72 6.51
CA VAL A 201 -0.42 14.50 6.92
C VAL A 201 -1.56 14.92 7.85
N ASP A 202 -2.79 14.69 7.41
CA ASP A 202 -3.97 14.92 8.24
C ASP A 202 -4.18 13.77 9.23
N VAL A 203 -4.57 14.10 10.45
CA VAL A 203 -5.00 13.15 11.47
C VAL A 203 -6.50 13.28 11.62
N ILE A 204 -7.22 12.19 11.37
CA ILE A 204 -8.67 12.15 11.43
C ILE A 204 -9.10 11.18 12.51
N ASP A 205 -10.02 11.59 13.36
CA ASP A 205 -10.76 10.69 14.25
C ASP A 205 -12.02 10.21 13.50
N ILE A 206 -12.00 8.93 13.13
CA ILE A 206 -13.09 8.32 12.36
C ILE A 206 -14.38 8.22 13.20
N ALA A 207 -14.26 7.93 14.50
CA ALA A 207 -15.41 7.82 15.38
C ALA A 207 -16.11 9.19 15.57
N ALA A 208 -15.32 10.24 15.74
CA ALA A 208 -15.83 11.62 15.82
C ALA A 208 -16.12 12.24 14.45
N ARG A 209 -15.74 11.57 13.33
CA ARG A 209 -15.87 12.07 11.96
C ARG A 209 -15.24 13.45 11.76
N LYS A 210 -14.06 13.65 12.30
CA LYS A 210 -13.44 14.97 12.39
C LYS A 210 -11.93 14.93 12.15
N LYS A 211 -11.44 15.85 11.35
CA LYS A 211 -10.01 16.15 11.30
C LYS A 211 -9.58 16.83 12.60
N ILE A 212 -8.60 16.27 13.29
CA ILE A 212 -8.13 16.72 14.62
C ILE A 212 -6.75 17.35 14.58
N ALA A 213 -5.95 17.10 13.54
CA ALA A 213 -4.66 17.73 13.33
C ALA A 213 -4.27 17.70 11.84
N SER A 214 -3.33 18.58 11.46
CA SER A 214 -2.60 18.54 10.19
C SER A 214 -1.12 18.73 10.50
N ILE A 215 -0.30 17.77 10.11
CA ILE A 215 1.14 17.74 10.41
C ILE A 215 1.90 18.16 9.15
N PRO A 216 2.64 19.28 9.18
CA PRO A 216 3.48 19.65 8.05
C PRO A 216 4.48 18.53 7.71
N ALA A 217 4.53 18.15 6.44
CA ALA A 217 5.47 17.17 5.89
C ALA A 217 6.25 17.79 4.73
N ALA A 218 7.08 17.02 4.05
CA ALA A 218 7.78 17.54 2.89
C ALA A 218 6.91 17.54 1.63
N LEU A 219 7.42 18.11 0.53
CA LEU A 219 6.65 18.41 -0.68
C LEU A 219 6.00 17.17 -1.31
N ARG A 220 4.69 17.26 -1.56
CA ARG A 220 3.87 16.27 -2.25
C ARG A 220 3.86 14.90 -1.55
N THR A 221 3.39 14.91 -0.30
CA THR A 221 3.22 13.69 0.52
C THR A 221 2.11 12.79 -0.08
N ALA A 222 2.44 11.55 -0.42
CA ALA A 222 1.54 10.63 -1.13
C ALA A 222 1.31 9.30 -0.39
N GLY A 223 2.27 8.38 -0.42
CA GLY A 223 2.15 7.11 0.29
C GLY A 223 2.35 7.25 1.79
N ILE A 224 1.69 6.39 2.56
CA ILE A 224 1.80 6.38 4.02
C ILE A 224 1.73 4.95 4.55
N THR A 225 2.50 4.64 5.59
CA THR A 225 2.38 3.39 6.34
C THR A 225 2.67 3.62 7.81
N VAL A 226 2.19 2.72 8.68
CA VAL A 226 2.35 2.77 10.13
C VAL A 226 3.31 1.68 10.59
N SER A 227 4.15 1.95 11.59
CA SER A 227 4.94 0.92 12.26
C SER A 227 4.03 -0.08 12.96
N HIS A 228 4.45 -1.35 13.06
CA HIS A 228 3.63 -2.41 13.67
C HIS A 228 3.22 -2.12 15.12
N ASP A 229 4.03 -1.36 15.85
CA ASP A 229 3.73 -0.92 17.23
C ASP A 229 2.82 0.33 17.30
N GLY A 230 2.42 0.88 16.14
CA GLY A 230 1.56 2.05 16.03
C GLY A 230 2.20 3.37 16.47
N LYS A 231 3.52 3.41 16.70
CA LYS A 231 4.17 4.60 17.26
C LYS A 231 4.73 5.55 16.22
N ARG A 232 4.97 5.08 15.00
CA ARG A 232 5.54 5.88 13.91
C ARG A 232 4.68 5.79 12.65
N ILE A 233 4.58 6.89 11.96
CA ILE A 233 4.08 6.98 10.59
C ILE A 233 5.27 7.29 9.68
N TYR A 234 5.32 6.60 8.57
CA TYR A 234 6.23 6.89 7.47
C TYR A 234 5.41 7.46 6.32
N ALA A 235 5.79 8.63 5.82
CA ALA A 235 5.08 9.34 4.76
C ALA A 235 6.02 9.66 3.60
N ALA A 236 5.73 9.13 2.41
CA ALA A 236 6.53 9.34 1.21
C ALA A 236 6.24 10.71 0.60
N ASN A 237 7.28 11.51 0.40
CA ASN A 237 7.20 12.86 -0.11
C ASN A 237 7.65 12.88 -1.57
N GLY A 238 6.71 12.67 -2.49
CA GLY A 238 6.97 12.49 -3.92
C GLY A 238 7.66 13.67 -4.60
N GLY A 239 7.45 14.88 -4.10
CA GLY A 239 8.11 16.07 -4.62
C GLY A 239 9.48 16.34 -4.00
N ALA A 240 9.70 15.93 -2.76
CA ALA A 240 10.95 16.14 -2.04
C ALA A 240 11.98 15.01 -2.27
N GLY A 241 11.53 13.80 -2.66
CA GLY A 241 12.43 12.64 -2.75
C GLY A 241 12.86 12.15 -1.36
N SER A 242 11.93 12.16 -0.41
CA SER A 242 12.20 11.80 0.97
C SER A 242 11.06 11.01 1.60
N VAL A 243 11.30 10.47 2.79
CA VAL A 243 10.30 9.89 3.69
C VAL A 243 10.33 10.66 5.00
N SER A 244 9.21 11.29 5.38
CA SER A 244 9.05 11.87 6.71
C SER A 244 8.66 10.79 7.72
N VAL A 245 9.32 10.77 8.88
CA VAL A 245 8.97 9.92 10.01
C VAL A 245 8.25 10.77 11.05
N ILE A 246 7.01 10.41 11.35
CA ILE A 246 6.16 11.14 12.29
C ILE A 246 5.99 10.30 13.55
N ASP A 247 6.23 10.89 14.71
CA ASP A 247 5.92 10.31 16.01
C ASP A 247 4.42 10.49 16.30
N VAL A 248 3.71 9.38 16.52
CA VAL A 248 2.26 9.35 16.72
C VAL A 248 1.83 10.02 18.03
N ALA A 249 2.66 9.94 19.07
CA ALA A 249 2.31 10.51 20.37
C ALA A 249 2.35 12.04 20.37
N SER A 250 3.33 12.63 19.69
CA SER A 250 3.51 14.08 19.61
C SER A 250 2.92 14.72 18.35
N ASN A 251 2.55 13.94 17.34
CA ASN A 251 2.17 14.42 16.01
C ASN A 251 3.24 15.32 15.37
N LYS A 252 4.52 14.99 15.52
CA LYS A 252 5.63 15.75 14.97
C LYS A 252 6.48 14.90 14.05
N VAL A 253 6.99 15.51 12.98
CA VAL A 253 8.07 14.93 12.18
C VAL A 253 9.33 14.88 13.03
N ILE A 254 9.89 13.69 13.21
CA ILE A 254 11.10 13.42 14.01
C ILE A 254 12.33 13.14 13.15
N ALA A 255 12.12 12.77 11.88
CA ALA A 255 13.20 12.59 10.90
C ALA A 255 12.68 12.78 9.49
N GLU A 256 13.59 13.16 8.59
CA GLU A 256 13.38 13.14 7.15
C GLU A 256 14.52 12.36 6.49
N ILE A 257 14.18 11.34 5.72
CA ILE A 257 15.11 10.35 5.17
C ILE A 257 15.14 10.52 3.65
N ALA A 258 16.28 10.83 3.08
CA ALA A 258 16.44 10.94 1.63
C ALA A 258 16.28 9.56 0.97
N VAL A 259 15.53 9.53 -0.14
CA VAL A 259 15.33 8.35 -0.99
C VAL A 259 15.42 8.74 -2.47
N GLY A 260 15.05 7.88 -3.39
CA GLY A 260 15.03 8.21 -4.82
C GLY A 260 13.96 9.23 -5.22
N LYS A 261 13.87 9.51 -6.52
CA LYS A 261 12.94 10.51 -7.06
C LYS A 261 11.51 9.97 -7.13
N ARG A 262 10.56 10.79 -6.70
CA ARG A 262 9.12 10.49 -6.71
C ARG A 262 8.81 9.20 -5.95
N PRO A 263 9.13 9.11 -4.65
CA PRO A 263 8.61 8.01 -3.85
C PRO A 263 7.08 8.08 -3.83
N TRP A 264 6.42 6.92 -4.10
CA TRP A 264 4.96 6.83 -4.12
C TRP A 264 4.43 6.05 -2.92
N ASN A 265 4.67 4.74 -2.91
CA ASN A 265 4.19 3.86 -1.86
C ASN A 265 5.33 3.02 -1.27
N MET A 266 5.07 2.46 -0.10
CA MET A 266 6.07 1.74 0.68
C MET A 266 5.43 0.63 1.50
N ALA A 267 6.25 -0.34 1.91
CA ALA A 267 5.85 -1.41 2.81
C ALA A 267 6.95 -1.73 3.81
N LEU A 268 6.56 -2.08 5.04
CA LEU A 268 7.45 -2.62 6.07
C LEU A 268 7.61 -4.12 5.91
N THR A 269 8.79 -4.64 6.25
CA THR A 269 8.96 -6.07 6.48
C THR A 269 8.11 -6.52 7.68
N PRO A 270 7.68 -7.81 7.76
CA PRO A 270 6.86 -8.31 8.87
C PRO A 270 7.51 -8.14 10.26
N ASP A 271 8.84 -8.09 10.34
CA ASP A 271 9.56 -7.80 11.58
C ASP A 271 9.70 -6.29 11.87
N GLY A 272 9.22 -5.45 10.96
CA GLY A 272 9.23 -3.98 11.06
C GLY A 272 10.61 -3.33 10.98
N LYS A 273 11.68 -4.08 10.65
CA LYS A 273 13.05 -3.55 10.68
C LYS A 273 13.45 -2.81 9.41
N LYS A 274 12.86 -3.15 8.27
CA LYS A 274 13.14 -2.50 7.00
C LYS A 274 11.86 -1.92 6.40
N LEU A 275 11.99 -0.76 5.78
CA LEU A 275 10.95 -0.11 4.99
C LEU A 275 11.42 -0.02 3.54
N TYR A 276 10.66 -0.61 2.62
CA TYR A 276 10.90 -0.58 1.19
C TYR A 276 10.06 0.52 0.55
N VAL A 277 10.70 1.44 -0.16
CA VAL A 277 10.08 2.63 -0.75
C VAL A 277 10.24 2.60 -2.26
N ALA A 278 9.14 2.53 -2.99
CA ALA A 278 9.15 2.56 -4.46
C ALA A 278 9.37 3.98 -4.98
N ASN A 279 10.49 4.20 -5.69
CA ASN A 279 10.89 5.50 -6.24
C ASN A 279 10.53 5.55 -7.73
N GLY A 280 9.31 6.00 -8.06
CA GLY A 280 8.76 5.90 -9.41
C GLY A 280 9.63 6.52 -10.51
N ARG A 281 10.28 7.65 -10.27
CA ARG A 281 11.10 8.34 -11.26
C ARG A 281 12.59 8.02 -11.20
N SER A 282 13.01 7.19 -10.24
CA SER A 282 14.39 6.64 -10.19
C SER A 282 14.45 5.20 -10.72
N ASN A 283 13.31 4.54 -10.98
CA ASN A 283 13.24 3.12 -11.33
C ASN A 283 13.98 2.25 -10.28
N SER A 284 13.76 2.57 -9.02
CA SER A 284 14.45 1.95 -7.90
C SER A 284 13.54 1.76 -6.69
N VAL A 285 14.00 0.96 -5.75
CA VAL A 285 13.43 0.83 -4.40
C VAL A 285 14.52 1.20 -3.40
N SER A 286 14.25 2.17 -2.53
CA SER A 286 15.13 2.46 -1.38
C SER A 286 14.74 1.57 -0.21
N VAL A 287 15.74 1.01 0.47
CA VAL A 287 15.58 0.26 1.72
C VAL A 287 16.03 1.16 2.87
N ILE A 288 15.12 1.38 3.81
CA ILE A 288 15.37 2.18 5.02
C ILE A 288 15.43 1.23 6.22
N ASP A 289 16.48 1.32 7.02
CA ASP A 289 16.54 0.72 8.34
C ASP A 289 15.70 1.57 9.32
N THR A 290 14.65 0.96 9.90
CA THR A 290 13.67 1.67 10.72
C THR A 290 14.19 2.03 12.11
N GLN A 291 15.27 1.41 12.56
CA GLN A 291 15.91 1.73 13.84
C GLN A 291 16.84 2.94 13.71
N THR A 292 17.70 2.93 12.69
CA THR A 292 18.68 4.00 12.47
C THR A 292 18.10 5.18 11.67
N LEU A 293 16.94 4.99 11.03
CA LEU A 293 16.27 5.97 10.17
C LEU A 293 17.18 6.43 9.01
N LYS A 294 17.86 5.49 8.38
CA LYS A 294 18.77 5.75 7.26
C LYS A 294 18.45 4.82 6.09
N THR A 295 18.59 5.34 4.89
CA THR A 295 18.61 4.52 3.67
C THR A 295 19.90 3.69 3.68
N THR A 296 19.78 2.36 3.57
CA THR A 296 20.89 1.42 3.57
C THR A 296 21.24 0.96 2.16
N THR A 297 20.24 0.85 1.29
CA THR A 297 20.41 0.27 -0.06
C THR A 297 19.44 0.95 -1.02
N GLU A 298 19.86 1.06 -2.28
CA GLU A 298 18.98 1.40 -3.40
C GLU A 298 19.05 0.27 -4.43
N ILE A 299 17.89 -0.32 -4.73
CA ILE A 299 17.75 -1.51 -5.57
C ILE A 299 17.16 -1.07 -6.90
N ALA A 300 17.85 -1.31 -8.01
CA ALA A 300 17.30 -1.08 -9.35
C ALA A 300 16.17 -2.08 -9.65
N VAL A 301 15.04 -1.59 -10.17
CA VAL A 301 13.88 -2.37 -10.57
C VAL A 301 13.42 -1.98 -11.98
N GLY A 302 12.25 -2.43 -12.42
CA GLY A 302 11.69 -2.00 -13.70
C GLY A 302 11.26 -0.53 -13.73
N GLU A 303 10.72 -0.08 -14.87
CA GLU A 303 10.36 1.33 -15.07
C GLU A 303 9.08 1.73 -14.31
N LEU A 304 9.11 2.87 -13.65
CA LEU A 304 8.02 3.46 -12.87
C LEU A 304 7.46 2.49 -11.81
N PRO A 305 8.24 2.07 -10.81
CA PRO A 305 7.71 1.28 -9.70
C PRO A 305 6.64 2.10 -8.95
N TRP A 306 5.43 1.51 -8.77
CA TRP A 306 4.29 2.22 -8.20
C TRP A 306 4.17 2.04 -6.69
N GLY A 307 4.53 0.86 -6.19
CA GLY A 307 4.41 0.54 -4.78
C GLY A 307 5.18 -0.73 -4.42
N VAL A 308 4.95 -1.21 -3.21
CA VAL A 308 5.57 -2.44 -2.68
C VAL A 308 4.52 -3.20 -1.88
N ALA A 309 4.44 -4.52 -2.07
CA ALA A 309 3.72 -5.44 -1.20
C ALA A 309 4.71 -6.41 -0.56
N ILE A 310 4.60 -6.62 0.75
CA ILE A 310 5.40 -7.60 1.51
C ILE A 310 4.40 -8.33 2.42
N PRO A 311 4.10 -9.63 2.15
CA PRO A 311 3.19 -10.44 2.94
C PRO A 311 3.75 -10.85 4.30
#